data_e6ff816d9fd4379415a183068d3acf9c
#
_entry.id   e6ff816d9fd4379415a183068d3acf9c
#
_cell.length_a   1.000
_cell.length_b   1.000
_cell.length_c   1.000
_cell.angle_alpha   90.00
_cell.angle_beta   90.00
_cell.angle_gamma   90.00
#
_symmetry.space_group_name_H-M   'P 1'
#
loop_
_entity.id
_entity.type
_entity.pdbx_description
1 polymer ?
#
loop_
_entity_poly.entity_id
_entity_poly.type
_entity_poly.pdbx_seq_one_letter_code
_entity_poly.pdbx_strand_id
1 'polypeptide(L)'
;TNGSIISNPNQTKISIQSPGLYIIEVTDNYTGCISTDTVEVKSDLQKPIANISNSDTLNCRNATVQINGLGSSVGTRMQYTWSSTNGNILSDIKQLIIDVDRAGMYIIEVLDSVNGCVSYDTTQVFEDKLKPNITIDNPKLLTCKTLSTDLLAQLSNVSPNHTILWYTNNGQIVSGQNTLNPKVNLKGIYYLKIINSENGCETIDSVTVSQNTNYPTQVNADVIQPKCPNESGALQINGIIGGEPPLSYYVDSKINANTFITGLIAGKHALKIVDANGCELDYDFDIVTTTPISVDLIPSVKINEGESYNIIPVYSIPDDSIQSVNWSPSIHLSCSDCLYPKVSGLNTTTTYVVTYTNKNGCSASDQITISVIKKGIWIPNVFSPNGDQVNDHFYPVLSVDSYKEIKSMSIYNRWGDRLFLKEHFQPNNTLEGWDGTSGGLK
;
A
#
# COMPACT_ATOMS: atom_id res chain seq x y z
N THR A 1 -67.55 28.23 -86.83
CA THR A 1 -66.30 28.23 -86.06
C THR A 1 -66.56 27.84 -84.59
N ASN A 2 -65.78 26.92 -84.07
CA ASN A 2 -65.94 26.43 -82.68
C ASN A 2 -64.96 27.21 -81.69
N GLY A 3 -64.21 28.18 -82.24
CA GLY A 3 -63.28 29.01 -81.52
C GLY A 3 -63.85 30.35 -81.00
N SER A 4 -63.23 30.98 -80.03
CA SER A 4 -63.59 32.32 -79.48
C SER A 4 -62.57 33.34 -79.89
N ILE A 5 -62.96 34.40 -80.57
CA ILE A 5 -62.18 35.61 -80.97
C ILE A 5 -62.41 36.68 -79.89
N ILE A 6 -61.33 37.15 -79.25
CA ILE A 6 -61.42 38.17 -78.21
C ILE A 6 -60.98 39.58 -78.61
N SER A 7 -60.46 39.70 -79.88
CA SER A 7 -60.13 40.98 -80.47
C SER A 7 -61.14 41.37 -81.59
N ASN A 8 -61.01 42.53 -82.17
CA ASN A 8 -61.86 42.93 -83.30
C ASN A 8 -61.60 41.96 -84.47
N PRO A 9 -62.62 41.23 -84.96
CA PRO A 9 -62.47 40.20 -86.03
C PRO A 9 -62.11 40.83 -87.39
N ASN A 10 -62.25 42.12 -87.53
CA ASN A 10 -62.01 42.80 -88.85
C ASN A 10 -60.56 43.29 -88.97
N GLN A 11 -59.62 42.82 -88.11
CA GLN A 11 -58.21 43.18 -88.20
C GLN A 11 -57.40 42.04 -88.83
N THR A 12 -56.26 42.41 -89.43
CA THR A 12 -55.31 41.42 -89.99
C THR A 12 -54.62 40.55 -88.95
N LYS A 13 -54.64 40.96 -87.60
CA LYS A 13 -54.22 40.18 -86.45
C LYS A 13 -55.40 40.09 -85.48
N ILE A 14 -55.76 38.87 -85.16
CA ILE A 14 -56.80 38.61 -84.17
C ILE A 14 -56.18 37.91 -82.94
N SER A 15 -56.73 38.17 -81.76
CA SER A 15 -56.45 37.40 -80.52
C SER A 15 -57.61 36.37 -80.29
N ILE A 16 -57.26 35.17 -79.99
CA ILE A 16 -58.20 34.06 -79.74
C ILE A 16 -58.00 33.51 -78.35
N GLN A 17 -59.06 32.96 -77.74
CA GLN A 17 -59.02 32.34 -76.38
C GLN A 17 -59.28 30.83 -76.35
N SER A 18 -59.82 30.26 -77.41
CA SER A 18 -60.15 28.86 -77.40
C SER A 18 -59.63 28.17 -78.69
N PRO A 19 -59.36 26.82 -78.59
CA PRO A 19 -59.06 26.07 -79.78
C PRO A 19 -60.27 26.00 -80.70
N GLY A 20 -60.01 25.77 -81.98
CA GLY A 20 -61.08 25.68 -82.98
C GLY A 20 -60.60 25.93 -84.39
N LEU A 21 -61.54 25.83 -85.37
CA LEU A 21 -61.32 26.16 -86.78
C LEU A 21 -61.64 27.62 -86.94
N TYR A 22 -60.70 28.39 -87.38
CA TYR A 22 -60.88 29.85 -87.70
C TYR A 22 -60.78 30.05 -89.20
N ILE A 23 -61.69 30.81 -89.68
CA ILE A 23 -61.85 31.10 -91.17
C ILE A 23 -61.63 32.59 -91.34
N ILE A 24 -60.70 32.98 -92.18
CA ILE A 24 -60.57 34.33 -92.70
C ILE A 24 -61.27 34.46 -94.00
N GLU A 25 -62.07 35.45 -94.13
CA GLU A 25 -62.74 35.83 -95.36
C GLU A 25 -62.26 37.24 -95.80
N VAL A 26 -61.78 37.32 -97.01
CA VAL A 26 -61.31 38.56 -97.58
C VAL A 26 -62.23 38.90 -98.81
N THR A 27 -62.88 40.01 -98.67
CA THR A 27 -63.74 40.49 -99.78
C THR A 27 -63.03 41.63 -100.51
N ASP A 28 -62.87 41.51 -101.81
CA ASP A 28 -62.43 42.67 -102.66
C ASP A 28 -63.61 43.61 -102.86
N ASN A 29 -63.53 44.77 -102.27
CA ASN A 29 -64.57 45.78 -102.28
C ASN A 29 -64.81 46.39 -103.68
N TYR A 30 -63.92 46.12 -104.63
CA TYR A 30 -64.04 46.65 -105.96
C TYR A 30 -64.75 45.64 -106.95
N THR A 31 -64.39 44.41 -106.81
CA THR A 31 -64.87 43.37 -107.66
C THR A 31 -66.01 42.51 -107.03
N GLY A 32 -66.19 42.58 -105.69
CA GLY A 32 -67.08 41.70 -104.94
C GLY A 32 -66.61 40.30 -104.75
N CYS A 33 -65.43 39.94 -105.21
CA CYS A 33 -64.89 38.58 -105.10
C CYS A 33 -64.48 38.26 -103.65
N ILE A 34 -64.81 37.08 -103.13
CA ILE A 34 -64.54 36.57 -101.82
C ILE A 34 -63.49 35.49 -101.95
N SER A 35 -62.47 35.56 -101.08
CA SER A 35 -61.47 34.52 -100.87
C SER A 35 -61.45 34.12 -99.39
N THR A 36 -61.41 32.83 -99.10
CA THR A 36 -61.38 32.31 -97.72
C THR A 36 -60.19 31.37 -97.52
N ASP A 37 -59.58 31.46 -96.32
CA ASP A 37 -58.57 30.51 -95.84
C ASP A 37 -58.94 30.05 -94.44
N THR A 38 -58.46 28.87 -93.98
CA THR A 38 -58.81 28.26 -92.72
C THR A 38 -57.57 27.81 -91.96
N VAL A 39 -57.58 28.04 -90.66
CA VAL A 39 -56.55 27.55 -89.75
C VAL A 39 -57.22 26.88 -88.60
N GLU A 40 -56.76 25.64 -88.26
CA GLU A 40 -57.11 24.94 -87.02
C GLU A 40 -56.12 25.28 -85.91
N VAL A 41 -56.65 25.84 -84.86
CA VAL A 41 -55.87 26.12 -83.66
C VAL A 41 -56.17 25.03 -82.60
N LYS A 42 -55.14 24.29 -82.27
CA LYS A 42 -55.21 23.25 -81.24
C LYS A 42 -54.70 23.78 -79.87
N SER A 43 -55.27 23.32 -78.76
CA SER A 43 -54.75 23.54 -77.45
C SER A 43 -53.82 22.44 -77.06
N ASP A 44 -52.69 22.81 -76.47
CA ASP A 44 -51.81 21.89 -75.75
C ASP A 44 -51.74 22.43 -74.30
N LEU A 45 -52.54 21.83 -73.38
CA LEU A 45 -52.64 22.15 -71.99
C LEU A 45 -52.11 20.97 -71.14
N GLN A 46 -51.37 20.06 -71.71
CA GLN A 46 -50.80 18.95 -71.02
C GLN A 46 -49.67 19.41 -70.15
N LYS A 47 -49.85 19.28 -68.83
CA LYS A 47 -48.80 19.62 -67.88
C LYS A 47 -47.68 18.60 -67.93
N PRO A 48 -46.41 19.03 -67.80
CA PRO A 48 -45.30 18.11 -67.62
C PRO A 48 -45.41 17.42 -66.29
N ILE A 49 -44.75 16.31 -66.11
CA ILE A 49 -44.62 15.56 -64.85
C ILE A 49 -43.40 16.13 -64.15
N ALA A 50 -43.57 16.55 -62.89
CA ALA A 50 -42.48 16.75 -61.95
C ALA A 50 -42.47 15.60 -60.95
N ASN A 51 -41.35 14.91 -60.82
CA ASN A 51 -41.22 13.77 -59.90
C ASN A 51 -39.81 13.66 -59.36
N ILE A 52 -39.67 13.72 -58.04
CA ILE A 52 -38.43 13.57 -57.32
C ILE A 52 -38.40 12.20 -56.66
N SER A 53 -37.37 11.41 -56.90
CA SER A 53 -37.12 10.20 -56.10
C SER A 53 -36.54 10.56 -54.74
N ASN A 54 -36.71 9.67 -53.75
CA ASN A 54 -36.21 9.86 -52.38
C ASN A 54 -34.73 10.24 -52.37
N SER A 55 -34.36 11.18 -51.51
CA SER A 55 -32.99 11.60 -51.27
C SER A 55 -32.42 10.85 -50.06
N ASP A 56 -31.12 10.63 -50.05
CA ASP A 56 -30.39 10.16 -48.87
C ASP A 56 -30.37 11.20 -47.75
N THR A 57 -30.00 10.77 -46.54
CA THR A 57 -29.82 11.65 -45.40
C THR A 57 -28.37 12.17 -45.32
N LEU A 58 -28.19 13.45 -45.15
CA LEU A 58 -26.88 14.07 -44.85
C LEU A 58 -26.38 13.60 -43.49
N ASN A 59 -25.13 13.13 -43.46
CA ASN A 59 -24.51 12.68 -42.19
C ASN A 59 -22.98 12.86 -42.23
N CYS A 60 -22.25 12.39 -41.23
CA CYS A 60 -20.79 12.56 -41.19
C CYS A 60 -20.06 11.72 -42.25
N ARG A 61 -20.69 10.70 -42.81
CA ARG A 61 -20.16 9.89 -43.93
C ARG A 61 -20.51 10.51 -45.27
N ASN A 62 -21.74 10.99 -45.42
CA ASN A 62 -22.28 11.62 -46.61
C ASN A 62 -22.48 13.09 -46.33
N ALA A 63 -21.44 13.90 -46.55
CA ALA A 63 -21.50 15.37 -46.41
C ALA A 63 -22.33 16.05 -47.50
N THR A 64 -22.50 15.40 -48.64
CA THR A 64 -23.35 15.77 -49.76
C THR A 64 -24.26 14.62 -50.20
N VAL A 65 -25.45 14.91 -50.61
CA VAL A 65 -26.39 13.91 -51.17
C VAL A 65 -26.96 14.41 -52.51
N GLN A 66 -27.33 13.48 -53.38
CA GLN A 66 -27.96 13.78 -54.66
C GLN A 66 -29.46 13.74 -54.52
N ILE A 67 -30.11 14.74 -55.14
CA ILE A 67 -31.57 14.76 -55.37
C ILE A 67 -31.82 14.44 -56.84
N ASN A 68 -32.61 13.43 -57.09
CA ASN A 68 -32.82 12.90 -58.44
C ASN A 68 -34.23 13.21 -58.95
N GLY A 69 -34.30 14.04 -59.96
CA GLY A 69 -35.52 14.41 -60.68
C GLY A 69 -35.76 13.63 -62.00
N LEU A 70 -35.02 12.55 -62.28
CA LEU A 70 -35.11 11.78 -63.52
C LEU A 70 -36.48 11.17 -63.78
N GLY A 71 -37.37 11.06 -62.78
CA GLY A 71 -38.77 10.71 -62.96
C GLY A 71 -39.64 11.78 -63.62
N SER A 72 -39.11 12.98 -63.80
CA SER A 72 -39.83 14.09 -64.46
C SER A 72 -39.86 13.95 -65.97
N SER A 73 -40.78 14.72 -66.64
CA SER A 73 -40.83 14.78 -68.11
C SER A 73 -39.51 15.26 -68.70
N VAL A 74 -39.04 14.58 -69.75
CA VAL A 74 -37.77 14.89 -70.44
C VAL A 74 -38.03 15.26 -71.92
N GLY A 75 -37.13 16.00 -72.54
CA GLY A 75 -37.20 16.40 -73.92
C GLY A 75 -36.67 17.80 -74.13
N THR A 76 -36.48 18.22 -75.40
CA THR A 76 -35.88 19.49 -75.78
C THR A 76 -36.73 20.72 -75.41
N ARG A 77 -38.02 20.50 -75.15
CA ARG A 77 -38.95 21.56 -74.73
C ARG A 77 -39.06 21.72 -73.19
N MET A 78 -38.50 20.77 -72.43
CA MET A 78 -38.55 20.82 -70.98
C MET A 78 -37.40 21.67 -70.40
N GLN A 79 -37.74 22.53 -69.47
CA GLN A 79 -36.80 23.33 -68.70
C GLN A 79 -36.99 23.04 -67.22
N TYR A 80 -35.89 22.89 -66.50
CA TYR A 80 -35.86 22.59 -65.05
C TYR A 80 -35.34 23.77 -64.28
N THR A 81 -35.88 24.00 -63.09
CA THR A 81 -35.35 24.95 -62.16
C THR A 81 -35.52 24.40 -60.72
N TRP A 82 -34.40 24.20 -60.07
CA TRP A 82 -34.41 23.84 -58.64
C TRP A 82 -34.33 25.08 -57.77
N SER A 83 -35.04 25.01 -56.65
CA SER A 83 -35.01 26.01 -55.62
C SER A 83 -35.05 25.33 -54.21
N SER A 84 -34.67 26.05 -53.19
CA SER A 84 -34.78 25.59 -51.81
C SER A 84 -35.16 26.77 -50.89
N THR A 85 -35.90 26.47 -49.83
CA THR A 85 -36.27 27.50 -48.83
C THR A 85 -35.21 27.68 -47.73
N ASN A 86 -34.53 26.61 -47.38
CA ASN A 86 -33.54 26.59 -46.26
C ASN A 86 -32.35 25.62 -46.51
N GLY A 87 -32.33 24.98 -47.70
CA GLY A 87 -31.24 24.17 -48.17
C GLY A 87 -30.16 24.92 -48.94
N ASN A 88 -29.13 24.23 -49.42
CA ASN A 88 -28.07 24.75 -50.27
C ASN A 88 -27.83 23.80 -51.45
N ILE A 89 -27.86 24.34 -52.67
CA ILE A 89 -27.63 23.58 -53.91
C ILE A 89 -26.22 23.89 -54.39
N LEU A 90 -25.42 22.84 -54.60
CA LEU A 90 -24.00 22.93 -55.02
C LEU A 90 -23.80 22.89 -56.53
N SER A 91 -24.72 22.23 -57.25
CA SER A 91 -24.66 22.01 -58.69
C SER A 91 -25.54 22.99 -59.49
N ASP A 92 -25.52 22.91 -60.81
CA ASP A 92 -26.41 23.71 -61.69
C ASP A 92 -27.89 23.36 -61.44
N ILE A 93 -28.68 24.38 -61.08
CA ILE A 93 -30.11 24.27 -60.77
C ILE A 93 -30.98 23.89 -61.98
N LYS A 94 -30.41 23.88 -63.18
CA LYS A 94 -31.10 23.56 -64.42
C LYS A 94 -30.98 22.09 -64.86
N GLN A 95 -30.32 21.31 -64.06
CA GLN A 95 -30.17 19.87 -64.34
C GLN A 95 -31.22 19.02 -63.59
N LEU A 96 -31.45 17.78 -64.06
CA LEU A 96 -32.38 16.83 -63.42
C LEU A 96 -31.85 16.26 -62.11
N ILE A 97 -30.55 16.21 -61.97
CA ILE A 97 -29.88 15.74 -60.75
C ILE A 97 -29.09 16.88 -60.17
N ILE A 98 -29.27 17.14 -58.86
CA ILE A 98 -28.54 18.16 -58.15
C ILE A 98 -27.85 17.59 -56.92
N ASP A 99 -26.70 18.18 -56.54
CA ASP A 99 -25.99 17.87 -55.31
C ASP A 99 -26.32 18.94 -54.27
N VAL A 100 -26.56 18.50 -53.01
CA VAL A 100 -26.92 19.38 -51.90
C VAL A 100 -26.11 19.01 -50.64
N ASP A 101 -25.80 19.98 -49.76
CA ASP A 101 -25.01 19.83 -48.55
C ASP A 101 -25.71 20.29 -47.26
N ARG A 102 -26.97 20.71 -47.38
CA ARG A 102 -27.74 21.24 -46.26
C ARG A 102 -29.13 20.62 -46.21
N ALA A 103 -29.58 20.25 -45.02
CA ALA A 103 -30.95 19.82 -44.78
C ALA A 103 -31.94 20.93 -45.13
N GLY A 104 -33.03 20.56 -45.79
CA GLY A 104 -34.03 21.55 -46.22
C GLY A 104 -35.05 20.97 -47.16
N MET A 105 -36.04 21.76 -47.55
CA MET A 105 -37.01 21.44 -48.56
C MET A 105 -36.51 21.91 -49.94
N TYR A 106 -36.49 21.02 -50.90
CA TYR A 106 -36.06 21.26 -52.28
C TYR A 106 -37.25 21.07 -53.22
N ILE A 107 -37.33 21.97 -54.19
CA ILE A 107 -38.45 22.06 -55.12
C ILE A 107 -37.88 22.00 -56.54
N ILE A 108 -38.39 21.08 -57.37
CA ILE A 108 -38.18 21.12 -58.81
C ILE A 108 -39.39 21.77 -59.48
N GLU A 109 -39.13 22.72 -60.36
CA GLU A 109 -40.05 23.27 -61.34
C GLU A 109 -39.73 22.65 -62.69
N VAL A 110 -40.74 22.09 -63.34
CA VAL A 110 -40.64 21.57 -64.71
C VAL A 110 -41.55 22.41 -65.60
N LEU A 111 -40.96 23.17 -66.50
CA LEU A 111 -41.65 24.03 -67.46
C LEU A 111 -41.60 23.40 -68.85
N ASP A 112 -42.76 23.23 -69.51
CA ASP A 112 -42.84 23.01 -70.94
C ASP A 112 -42.77 24.38 -71.66
N SER A 113 -41.63 24.65 -72.29
CA SER A 113 -41.37 25.95 -72.95
C SER A 113 -42.21 26.23 -74.17
N VAL A 114 -42.92 25.25 -74.71
CA VAL A 114 -43.77 25.36 -75.86
C VAL A 114 -45.19 25.77 -75.45
N ASN A 115 -45.80 25.08 -74.50
CA ASN A 115 -47.18 25.37 -74.08
C ASN A 115 -47.28 26.16 -72.78
N GLY A 116 -46.13 26.45 -72.10
CA GLY A 116 -46.07 27.29 -70.90
C GLY A 116 -46.61 26.58 -69.62
N CYS A 117 -46.95 25.28 -69.70
CA CYS A 117 -47.45 24.58 -68.55
C CYS A 117 -46.31 24.26 -67.57
N VAL A 118 -46.57 24.43 -66.28
CA VAL A 118 -45.60 24.21 -65.17
C VAL A 118 -46.13 23.13 -64.21
N SER A 119 -45.24 22.31 -63.71
CA SER A 119 -45.49 21.39 -62.60
C SER A 119 -44.36 21.45 -61.58
N TYR A 120 -44.70 21.17 -60.34
CA TYR A 120 -43.76 21.22 -59.20
C TYR A 120 -43.82 19.87 -58.46
N ASP A 121 -42.65 19.49 -57.92
CA ASP A 121 -42.55 18.45 -56.90
C ASP A 121 -41.57 18.86 -55.81
N THR A 122 -41.71 18.30 -54.60
CA THR A 122 -40.94 18.71 -53.43
C THR A 122 -40.40 17.49 -52.69
N THR A 123 -39.20 17.59 -52.16
CA THR A 123 -38.61 16.62 -51.27
C THR A 123 -37.94 17.27 -50.08
N GLN A 124 -37.94 16.57 -48.94
CA GLN A 124 -37.24 16.95 -47.72
C GLN A 124 -35.95 16.17 -47.61
N VAL A 125 -34.80 16.88 -47.53
CA VAL A 125 -33.50 16.30 -47.15
C VAL A 125 -33.35 16.44 -45.67
N PHE A 126 -33.08 15.32 -44.99
CA PHE A 126 -32.83 15.27 -43.56
C PHE A 126 -31.31 15.28 -43.26
N GLU A 127 -30.97 15.61 -42.03
CA GLU A 127 -29.58 15.57 -41.52
C GLU A 127 -29.53 14.80 -40.19
N ASP A 128 -28.57 13.88 -40.07
CA ASP A 128 -28.18 13.22 -38.82
C ASP A 128 -26.67 13.32 -38.66
N LYS A 129 -26.22 14.37 -37.97
CA LYS A 129 -24.82 14.61 -37.60
C LYS A 129 -24.61 14.53 -36.09
N LEU A 130 -25.51 13.81 -35.37
CA LEU A 130 -25.40 13.64 -33.94
C LEU A 130 -24.17 12.81 -33.62
N LYS A 131 -23.20 13.43 -32.93
CA LYS A 131 -21.97 12.77 -32.49
C LYS A 131 -22.20 11.96 -31.21
N PRO A 132 -21.52 10.82 -31.03
CA PRO A 132 -21.42 10.15 -29.75
C PRO A 132 -20.90 11.09 -28.68
N ASN A 133 -21.43 11.02 -27.46
CA ASN A 133 -20.89 11.72 -26.31
C ASN A 133 -20.14 10.71 -25.43
N ILE A 134 -18.92 11.06 -25.03
CA ILE A 134 -18.01 10.23 -24.23
C ILE A 134 -17.76 10.94 -22.91
N THR A 135 -17.77 10.16 -21.81
CA THR A 135 -17.22 10.57 -20.51
C THR A 135 -16.28 9.46 -20.04
N ILE A 136 -15.10 9.83 -19.55
CA ILE A 136 -14.10 8.90 -19.05
C ILE A 136 -13.79 9.26 -17.61
N ASP A 137 -13.94 8.29 -16.70
CA ASP A 137 -13.63 8.49 -15.30
C ASP A 137 -12.11 8.58 -15.09
N ASN A 138 -11.68 9.31 -14.04
CA ASN A 138 -10.28 9.36 -13.68
C ASN A 138 -9.77 7.98 -13.24
N PRO A 139 -8.73 7.43 -13.90
CA PRO A 139 -8.19 6.12 -13.57
C PRO A 139 -7.44 6.15 -12.24
N LYS A 140 -7.32 4.98 -11.60
CA LYS A 140 -6.49 4.83 -10.41
C LYS A 140 -5.02 5.01 -10.75
N LEU A 141 -4.28 5.63 -9.82
CA LEU A 141 -2.83 5.78 -9.91
C LEU A 141 -2.14 4.41 -9.93
N LEU A 142 -1.25 4.18 -10.87
CA LEU A 142 -0.39 3.01 -10.87
C LEU A 142 0.72 3.18 -9.81
N THR A 143 0.91 2.13 -9.01
CA THR A 143 1.90 2.09 -7.93
C THR A 143 2.56 0.70 -7.91
N CYS A 144 3.46 0.44 -6.97
CA CYS A 144 4.02 -0.90 -6.73
C CYS A 144 2.96 -1.97 -6.40
N LYS A 145 1.82 -1.56 -5.83
CA LYS A 145 0.69 -2.46 -5.49
C LYS A 145 -0.39 -2.47 -6.57
N THR A 146 -0.60 -1.34 -7.22
CA THR A 146 -1.59 -1.20 -8.30
C THR A 146 -0.86 -1.26 -9.65
N LEU A 147 -0.58 -2.47 -10.11
CA LEU A 147 0.19 -2.72 -11.34
C LEU A 147 -0.63 -2.52 -12.62
N SER A 148 -1.96 -2.43 -12.52
CA SER A 148 -2.87 -2.18 -13.63
C SER A 148 -4.13 -1.49 -13.13
N THR A 149 -4.79 -0.75 -14.04
CA THR A 149 -6.08 -0.11 -13.77
C THR A 149 -7.01 -0.28 -14.96
N ASP A 150 -8.31 -0.26 -14.71
CA ASP A 150 -9.32 -0.23 -15.75
C ASP A 150 -9.66 1.23 -16.09
N LEU A 151 -9.79 1.52 -17.38
CA LEU A 151 -10.34 2.80 -17.84
C LEU A 151 -11.85 2.62 -17.94
N LEU A 152 -12.61 3.49 -17.29
CA LEU A 152 -14.07 3.41 -17.26
C LEU A 152 -14.65 4.50 -18.13
N ALA A 153 -15.28 4.11 -19.25
CA ALA A 153 -15.95 5.04 -20.14
C ALA A 153 -17.46 4.81 -20.17
N GLN A 154 -18.21 5.91 -20.32
CA GLN A 154 -19.65 5.90 -20.50
C GLN A 154 -19.99 6.61 -21.81
N LEU A 155 -21.01 6.12 -22.48
CA LEU A 155 -21.47 6.66 -23.76
C LEU A 155 -22.92 7.13 -23.66
N SER A 156 -23.22 8.23 -24.37
CA SER A 156 -24.58 8.67 -24.65
C SER A 156 -24.67 9.21 -26.07
N ASN A 157 -25.89 9.38 -26.60
CA ASN A 157 -26.14 9.82 -27.99
C ASN A 157 -25.47 8.92 -29.03
N VAL A 158 -25.51 7.61 -28.81
CA VAL A 158 -24.96 6.62 -29.72
C VAL A 158 -26.00 5.57 -30.08
N SER A 159 -26.02 5.16 -31.35
CA SER A 159 -26.89 4.05 -31.80
C SER A 159 -26.42 2.73 -31.19
N PRO A 160 -27.27 1.71 -31.17
CA PRO A 160 -26.87 0.35 -30.76
C PRO A 160 -25.66 -0.17 -31.56
N ASN A 161 -25.54 0.25 -32.83
CA ASN A 161 -24.45 -0.11 -33.72
C ASN A 161 -23.35 0.96 -33.68
N HIS A 162 -22.31 0.74 -32.89
CA HIS A 162 -21.14 1.62 -32.81
C HIS A 162 -19.85 0.82 -32.68
N THR A 163 -18.73 1.43 -33.04
CA THR A 163 -17.39 0.86 -32.85
C THR A 163 -16.66 1.59 -31.76
N ILE A 164 -15.96 0.82 -30.93
CA ILE A 164 -15.14 1.28 -29.82
C ILE A 164 -13.70 0.94 -30.15
N LEU A 165 -12.79 1.91 -30.03
CA LEU A 165 -11.37 1.69 -30.23
C LEU A 165 -10.57 2.54 -29.25
N TRP A 166 -9.88 1.88 -28.33
CA TRP A 166 -8.84 2.52 -27.52
C TRP A 166 -7.48 2.38 -28.19
N TYR A 167 -6.68 3.44 -28.13
CA TYR A 167 -5.31 3.43 -28.60
C TYR A 167 -4.43 4.37 -27.76
N THR A 168 -3.12 4.20 -27.85
CA THR A 168 -2.14 5.00 -27.11
C THR A 168 -0.82 5.03 -27.88
N ASN A 169 -0.05 6.09 -27.70
CA ASN A 169 1.30 6.23 -28.29
C ASN A 169 2.42 5.92 -27.28
N ASN A 170 2.13 6.01 -25.98
CA ASN A 170 3.12 5.93 -24.92
C ASN A 170 2.65 5.12 -23.70
N GLY A 171 1.54 4.41 -23.81
CA GLY A 171 0.99 3.51 -22.81
C GLY A 171 0.99 2.06 -23.27
N GLN A 172 0.29 1.19 -22.52
CA GLN A 172 0.07 -0.21 -22.89
C GLN A 172 -1.33 -0.66 -22.49
N ILE A 173 -2.10 -1.11 -23.49
CA ILE A 173 -3.40 -1.73 -23.28
C ILE A 173 -3.16 -3.24 -23.16
N VAL A 174 -3.56 -3.81 -22.02
CA VAL A 174 -3.39 -5.25 -21.73
C VAL A 174 -4.53 -6.07 -22.32
N SER A 175 -5.74 -5.53 -22.25
CA SER A 175 -6.95 -6.20 -22.74
C SER A 175 -8.09 -5.21 -22.92
N GLY A 176 -9.14 -5.63 -23.64
CA GLY A 176 -10.37 -4.86 -23.77
C GLY A 176 -10.28 -3.64 -24.70
N GLN A 177 -9.35 -3.62 -25.67
CA GLN A 177 -9.13 -2.49 -26.58
C GLN A 177 -10.41 -2.00 -27.30
N ASN A 178 -11.35 -2.90 -27.54
CA ASN A 178 -12.63 -2.64 -28.23
C ASN A 178 -13.83 -2.67 -27.27
N THR A 179 -13.61 -2.43 -25.99
CA THR A 179 -14.65 -2.36 -24.94
C THR A 179 -14.65 -1.00 -24.27
N LEU A 180 -15.69 -0.71 -23.50
CA LEU A 180 -15.75 0.54 -22.71
C LEU A 180 -14.75 0.56 -21.54
N ASN A 181 -14.28 -0.61 -21.08
CA ASN A 181 -13.47 -0.76 -19.88
C ASN A 181 -12.18 -1.54 -20.17
N PRO A 182 -11.23 -1.01 -20.95
CA PRO A 182 -9.96 -1.68 -21.17
C PRO A 182 -9.10 -1.66 -19.92
N LYS A 183 -8.24 -2.68 -19.77
CA LYS A 183 -7.23 -2.75 -18.73
C LYS A 183 -5.89 -2.26 -19.26
N VAL A 184 -5.23 -1.40 -18.50
CA VAL A 184 -3.94 -0.80 -18.82
C VAL A 184 -2.95 -0.96 -17.66
N ASN A 185 -1.64 -1.05 -17.96
CA ASN A 185 -0.59 -1.29 -16.95
C ASN A 185 0.62 -0.36 -17.08
N LEU A 186 0.56 0.64 -17.93
CA LEU A 186 1.64 1.60 -18.10
C LEU A 186 1.08 3.02 -18.07
N LYS A 187 1.83 3.96 -17.47
CA LYS A 187 1.50 5.39 -17.54
C LYS A 187 1.48 5.87 -18.98
N GLY A 188 0.57 6.80 -19.28
CA GLY A 188 0.46 7.35 -20.63
C GLY A 188 -0.87 8.02 -20.87
N ILE A 189 -1.03 8.56 -22.09
CA ILE A 189 -2.31 9.12 -22.57
C ILE A 189 -2.98 8.04 -23.40
N TYR A 190 -4.23 7.75 -23.06
CA TYR A 190 -5.08 6.78 -23.73
C TYR A 190 -6.24 7.51 -24.40
N TYR A 191 -6.44 7.25 -25.68
CA TYR A 191 -7.47 7.85 -26.50
C TYR A 191 -8.57 6.84 -26.75
N LEU A 192 -9.83 7.29 -26.58
CA LEU A 192 -11.02 6.52 -26.94
C LEU A 192 -11.64 7.14 -28.18
N LYS A 193 -11.72 6.38 -29.26
CA LYS A 193 -12.45 6.73 -30.47
C LYS A 193 -13.75 5.93 -30.55
N ILE A 194 -14.86 6.63 -30.68
CA ILE A 194 -16.18 6.03 -30.91
C ILE A 194 -16.69 6.48 -32.28
N ILE A 195 -17.19 5.56 -33.06
CA ILE A 195 -17.84 5.84 -34.35
C ILE A 195 -19.27 5.29 -34.30
N ASN A 196 -20.25 6.16 -34.49
CA ASN A 196 -21.62 5.75 -34.73
C ASN A 196 -21.71 5.12 -36.16
N SER A 197 -22.02 3.83 -36.24
CA SER A 197 -22.02 3.11 -37.50
C SER A 197 -23.18 3.49 -38.44
N GLU A 198 -24.23 4.12 -37.93
CA GLU A 198 -25.39 4.55 -38.72
C GLU A 198 -25.12 5.84 -39.47
N ASN A 199 -24.63 6.87 -38.79
CA ASN A 199 -24.40 8.18 -39.39
C ASN A 199 -22.91 8.49 -39.66
N GLY A 200 -21.98 7.61 -39.26
CA GLY A 200 -20.54 7.78 -39.45
C GLY A 200 -19.88 8.87 -38.61
N CYS A 201 -20.62 9.50 -37.67
CA CYS A 201 -20.06 10.53 -36.82
C CYS A 201 -19.14 9.92 -35.77
N GLU A 202 -18.01 10.56 -35.52
CA GLU A 202 -17.01 10.12 -34.56
C GLU A 202 -16.74 11.16 -33.47
N THR A 203 -16.34 10.65 -32.32
CA THR A 203 -15.81 11.44 -31.21
C THR A 203 -14.56 10.77 -30.69
N ILE A 204 -13.58 11.56 -30.33
CA ILE A 204 -12.35 11.14 -29.67
C ILE A 204 -12.24 11.91 -28.38
N ASP A 205 -11.98 11.17 -27.29
CA ASP A 205 -11.66 11.72 -25.98
C ASP A 205 -10.43 11.02 -25.42
N SER A 206 -9.82 11.56 -24.37
CA SER A 206 -8.59 11.02 -23.81
C SER A 206 -8.54 11.11 -22.30
N VAL A 207 -7.79 10.19 -21.70
CA VAL A 207 -7.52 10.15 -20.27
C VAL A 207 -6.05 9.88 -20.03
N THR A 208 -5.48 10.49 -18.97
CA THR A 208 -4.10 10.28 -18.57
C THR A 208 -4.03 9.29 -17.40
N VAL A 209 -3.27 8.21 -17.57
CA VAL A 209 -2.89 7.29 -16.51
C VAL A 209 -1.55 7.74 -15.95
N SER A 210 -1.51 8.04 -14.67
CA SER A 210 -0.30 8.42 -13.95
C SER A 210 0.30 7.22 -13.21
N GLN A 211 1.59 7.29 -12.91
CA GLN A 211 2.30 6.27 -12.14
C GLN A 211 3.18 6.95 -11.10
N ASN A 212 3.08 6.48 -9.86
CA ASN A 212 4.02 6.83 -8.82
C ASN A 212 5.10 5.75 -8.74
N THR A 213 6.35 6.12 -8.99
CA THR A 213 7.54 5.26 -8.90
C THR A 213 8.39 5.57 -7.67
N ASN A 214 7.94 6.49 -6.81
CA ASN A 214 8.59 6.84 -5.57
C ASN A 214 8.19 5.84 -4.47
N TYR A 215 8.84 4.68 -4.42
CA TYR A 215 8.66 3.68 -3.37
C TYR A 215 9.93 3.56 -2.52
N PRO A 216 9.85 3.07 -1.26
CA PRO A 216 11.00 2.94 -0.40
C PRO A 216 11.98 1.91 -1.00
N THR A 217 13.25 2.30 -1.14
CA THR A 217 14.29 1.48 -1.78
C THR A 217 15.46 1.17 -0.87
N GLN A 218 15.71 2.02 0.14
CA GLN A 218 16.81 1.85 1.07
C GLN A 218 16.45 2.45 2.42
N VAL A 219 16.87 1.77 3.49
CA VAL A 219 16.81 2.27 4.87
C VAL A 219 18.24 2.49 5.38
N ASN A 220 18.45 3.60 6.07
CA ASN A 220 19.63 3.86 6.88
C ASN A 220 19.22 3.71 8.35
N ALA A 221 19.76 2.71 9.03
CA ALA A 221 19.42 2.39 10.41
C ALA A 221 20.64 1.91 11.19
N ASP A 222 20.71 2.27 12.48
CA ASP A 222 21.72 1.81 13.41
C ASP A 222 21.12 0.76 14.34
N VAL A 223 21.75 -0.42 14.40
CA VAL A 223 21.41 -1.49 15.32
C VAL A 223 22.22 -1.33 16.60
N ILE A 224 21.54 -1.04 17.69
CA ILE A 224 22.14 -0.83 19.01
C ILE A 224 22.11 -2.15 19.77
N GLN A 225 23.29 -2.72 19.99
CA GLN A 225 23.44 -4.00 20.65
C GLN A 225 23.35 -3.87 22.18
N PRO A 226 22.79 -4.85 22.92
CA PRO A 226 22.82 -4.87 24.37
C PRO A 226 24.26 -5.01 24.86
N LYS A 227 24.59 -4.33 25.95
CA LYS A 227 25.91 -4.42 26.57
C LYS A 227 26.00 -5.55 27.59
N CYS A 228 24.88 -5.82 28.27
CA CYS A 228 24.82 -6.82 29.34
C CYS A 228 23.76 -7.87 29.07
N PRO A 229 23.87 -9.05 29.69
CA PRO A 229 22.83 -10.07 29.70
C PRO A 229 21.50 -9.50 30.21
N ASN A 230 20.39 -9.95 29.62
CA ASN A 230 19.03 -9.49 29.94
C ASN A 230 18.72 -8.02 29.58
N GLU A 231 19.67 -7.27 29.02
CA GLU A 231 19.35 -6.02 28.37
C GLU A 231 18.75 -6.29 26.98
N SER A 232 17.91 -5.39 26.52
CA SER A 232 17.38 -5.38 25.17
C SER A 232 18.20 -4.52 24.24
N GLY A 233 18.28 -4.88 22.99
CA GLY A 233 18.79 -4.03 21.93
C GLY A 233 17.76 -2.98 21.47
N ALA A 234 18.19 -2.14 20.53
CA ALA A 234 17.33 -1.15 19.90
C ALA A 234 17.68 -0.98 18.42
N LEU A 235 16.75 -0.42 17.66
CA LEU A 235 16.94 0.00 16.27
C LEU A 235 16.63 1.49 16.15
N GLN A 236 17.58 2.27 15.63
CA GLN A 236 17.39 3.67 15.27
C GLN A 236 17.31 3.80 13.75
N ILE A 237 16.15 4.17 13.21
CA ILE A 237 15.97 4.50 11.80
C ILE A 237 16.36 5.96 11.61
N ASN A 238 17.41 6.21 10.83
CA ASN A 238 17.96 7.54 10.57
C ASN A 238 17.40 8.18 9.31
N GLY A 239 16.97 7.35 8.34
CA GLY A 239 16.40 7.84 7.09
C GLY A 239 15.99 6.72 6.15
N ILE A 240 15.11 7.07 5.21
CA ILE A 240 14.62 6.18 4.17
C ILE A 240 14.75 6.90 2.83
N ILE A 241 15.24 6.20 1.82
CA ILE A 241 15.31 6.71 0.46
C ILE A 241 14.09 6.23 -0.30
N GLY A 242 13.30 7.20 -0.83
CA GLY A 242 12.05 6.93 -1.52
C GLY A 242 10.88 6.69 -0.56
N GLY A 243 9.73 6.39 -1.12
CA GLY A 243 8.47 6.19 -0.41
C GLY A 243 7.61 7.44 -0.31
N GLU A 244 6.31 7.27 -0.46
CA GLU A 244 5.33 8.33 -0.36
C GLU A 244 4.84 8.47 1.09
N PRO A 245 5.01 9.64 1.75
CA PRO A 245 4.54 9.84 3.13
C PRO A 245 3.01 9.72 3.25
N PRO A 246 2.47 9.29 4.44
CA PRO A 246 3.19 8.87 5.63
C PRO A 246 3.79 7.47 5.52
N LEU A 247 4.95 7.27 6.19
CA LEU A 247 5.58 5.96 6.29
C LEU A 247 5.14 5.26 7.59
N SER A 248 4.89 3.96 7.51
CA SER A 248 4.56 3.10 8.65
C SER A 248 5.69 2.09 8.87
N TYR A 249 6.05 1.86 10.13
CA TYR A 249 7.14 0.97 10.52
C TYR A 249 6.60 -0.23 11.28
N TYR A 250 7.02 -1.42 10.91
CA TYR A 250 6.67 -2.66 11.57
C TYR A 250 7.94 -3.42 11.93
N VAL A 251 8.14 -3.75 13.21
CA VAL A 251 9.19 -4.68 13.62
C VAL A 251 8.52 -5.96 14.10
N ASP A 252 8.93 -7.09 13.54
CA ASP A 252 8.34 -8.41 13.81
C ASP A 252 6.81 -8.41 13.69
N SER A 253 6.31 -7.74 12.63
CA SER A 253 4.89 -7.55 12.34
C SER A 253 4.12 -6.66 13.33
N LYS A 254 4.79 -6.02 14.30
CA LYS A 254 4.17 -5.06 15.22
C LYS A 254 4.42 -3.63 14.75
N ILE A 255 3.35 -2.83 14.68
CA ILE A 255 3.44 -1.42 14.30
C ILE A 255 4.19 -0.62 15.36
N ASN A 256 5.06 0.27 14.92
CA ASN A 256 5.79 1.21 15.74
C ASN A 256 5.54 2.63 15.25
N ALA A 257 5.22 3.54 16.16
CA ALA A 257 4.95 4.93 15.83
C ALA A 257 6.24 5.78 15.72
N ASN A 258 7.35 5.28 16.27
CA ASN A 258 8.61 5.99 16.38
C ASN A 258 9.68 5.33 15.49
N THR A 259 10.67 6.12 15.10
CA THR A 259 11.89 5.67 14.40
C THR A 259 12.95 5.12 15.35
N PHE A 260 12.79 5.31 16.66
CA PHE A 260 13.62 4.69 17.69
C PHE A 260 12.84 3.58 18.40
N ILE A 261 13.21 2.34 18.13
CA ILE A 261 12.50 1.12 18.56
C ILE A 261 13.37 0.41 19.58
N THR A 262 12.86 0.26 20.79
CA THR A 262 13.56 -0.35 21.93
C THR A 262 12.90 -1.65 22.37
N GLY A 263 13.56 -2.39 23.28
CA GLY A 263 13.00 -3.61 23.83
C GLY A 263 13.17 -4.83 22.92
N LEU A 264 14.11 -4.76 21.98
CA LEU A 264 14.40 -5.87 21.07
C LEU A 264 15.23 -6.93 21.81
N ILE A 265 14.70 -8.15 21.88
CA ILE A 265 15.39 -9.28 22.49
C ILE A 265 16.49 -9.79 21.57
N ALA A 266 17.43 -10.58 22.12
CA ALA A 266 18.45 -11.22 21.28
C ALA A 266 17.81 -12.18 20.26
N GLY A 267 18.21 -12.08 19.00
CA GLY A 267 17.68 -12.87 17.89
C GLY A 267 17.64 -12.11 16.58
N LYS A 268 17.04 -12.74 15.58
CA LYS A 268 16.76 -12.12 14.27
C LYS A 268 15.48 -11.32 14.32
N HIS A 269 15.51 -10.14 13.74
CA HIS A 269 14.40 -9.22 13.64
C HIS A 269 14.21 -8.76 12.19
N ALA A 270 12.98 -8.48 11.81
CA ALA A 270 12.64 -7.94 10.50
C ALA A 270 11.93 -6.59 10.67
N LEU A 271 12.50 -5.54 10.09
CA LEU A 271 11.84 -4.25 9.92
C LEU A 271 11.14 -4.24 8.56
N LYS A 272 9.85 -3.97 8.54
CA LYS A 272 9.06 -3.69 7.34
C LYS A 272 8.64 -2.23 7.34
N ILE A 273 8.94 -1.53 6.26
CA ILE A 273 8.55 -0.13 6.01
C ILE A 273 7.47 -0.15 4.95
N VAL A 274 6.35 0.52 5.19
CA VAL A 274 5.22 0.61 4.27
C VAL A 274 4.90 2.07 4.03
N ASP A 275 4.85 2.48 2.76
CA ASP A 275 4.51 3.84 2.37
C ASP A 275 2.99 4.06 2.20
N ALA A 276 2.56 5.30 1.90
CA ALA A 276 1.15 5.65 1.71
C ALA A 276 0.49 4.93 0.51
N ASN A 277 1.26 4.47 -0.47
CA ASN A 277 0.79 3.68 -1.61
C ASN A 277 0.76 2.17 -1.30
N GLY A 278 1.17 1.76 -0.10
CA GLY A 278 1.29 0.38 0.33
C GLY A 278 2.53 -0.33 -0.22
N CYS A 279 3.52 0.41 -0.74
CA CYS A 279 4.79 -0.15 -1.16
C CYS A 279 5.63 -0.52 0.06
N GLU A 280 6.29 -1.66 0.01
CA GLU A 280 7.00 -2.25 1.15
C GLU A 280 8.50 -2.31 0.89
N LEU A 281 9.27 -2.12 1.95
CA LEU A 281 10.71 -2.39 2.02
C LEU A 281 10.96 -3.21 3.27
N ASP A 282 11.59 -4.37 3.12
CA ASP A 282 12.02 -5.22 4.21
C ASP A 282 13.51 -5.02 4.50
N TYR A 283 13.86 -5.04 5.79
CA TYR A 283 15.23 -4.93 6.29
C TYR A 283 15.43 -5.86 7.48
N ASP A 284 16.28 -6.86 7.32
CA ASP A 284 16.61 -7.83 8.37
C ASP A 284 17.82 -7.36 9.16
N PHE A 285 17.79 -7.57 10.48
CA PHE A 285 18.89 -7.25 11.38
C PHE A 285 18.92 -8.20 12.57
N ASP A 286 20.09 -8.29 13.22
CA ASP A 286 20.30 -9.19 14.34
C ASP A 286 20.64 -8.42 15.62
N ILE A 287 19.98 -8.78 16.72
CA ILE A 287 20.40 -8.43 18.08
C ILE A 287 21.18 -9.63 18.63
N VAL A 288 22.46 -9.41 18.90
CA VAL A 288 23.34 -10.48 19.37
C VAL A 288 23.12 -10.79 20.85
N THR A 289 23.31 -12.06 21.22
CA THR A 289 23.32 -12.49 22.63
C THR A 289 24.61 -12.03 23.28
N THR A 290 24.52 -11.49 24.49
CA THR A 290 25.70 -11.23 25.33
C THR A 290 26.00 -12.42 26.22
N THR A 291 27.27 -12.76 26.41
CA THR A 291 27.70 -13.85 27.28
C THR A 291 27.47 -13.44 28.75
N PRO A 292 26.74 -14.24 29.55
CA PRO A 292 26.59 -13.97 30.97
C PRO A 292 27.95 -13.95 31.69
N ILE A 293 28.14 -13.01 32.61
CA ILE A 293 29.27 -13.00 33.52
C ILE A 293 28.85 -13.58 34.86
N SER A 294 29.74 -14.33 35.51
CA SER A 294 29.51 -14.91 36.82
C SER A 294 30.76 -14.89 37.66
N VAL A 295 30.60 -14.90 38.97
CA VAL A 295 31.64 -15.20 39.96
C VAL A 295 31.14 -16.33 40.81
N ASP A 296 32.01 -17.31 41.07
CA ASP A 296 31.71 -18.45 41.89
C ASP A 296 32.61 -18.49 43.12
N LEU A 297 32.01 -18.61 44.30
CA LEU A 297 32.65 -18.80 45.59
C LEU A 297 32.20 -20.12 46.21
N ILE A 298 33.09 -20.76 46.99
CA ILE A 298 32.63 -21.84 47.86
C ILE A 298 31.60 -21.28 48.86
N PRO A 299 30.43 -21.93 49.04
CA PRO A 299 29.35 -21.34 49.85
C PRO A 299 29.72 -21.07 51.33
N SER A 300 30.57 -21.92 51.87
CA SER A 300 31.03 -21.74 53.23
C SER A 300 32.37 -22.40 53.51
N VAL A 301 33.10 -21.87 54.49
CA VAL A 301 34.32 -22.44 55.05
C VAL A 301 34.28 -22.29 56.55
N LYS A 302 34.92 -23.19 57.28
CA LYS A 302 35.12 -23.12 58.73
C LYS A 302 36.57 -22.84 59.03
N ILE A 303 36.85 -21.85 59.86
CA ILE A 303 38.18 -21.49 60.37
C ILE A 303 38.16 -21.43 61.89
N ASN A 304 39.30 -21.69 62.52
CA ASN A 304 39.43 -21.46 63.96
C ASN A 304 39.56 -19.97 64.27
N GLU A 305 39.12 -19.57 65.46
CA GLU A 305 39.28 -18.18 65.91
C GLU A 305 40.74 -17.72 65.80
N GLY A 306 40.95 -16.58 65.08
CA GLY A 306 42.28 -16.00 64.84
C GLY A 306 43.01 -16.59 63.61
N GLU A 307 42.48 -17.59 62.94
CA GLU A 307 43.02 -18.06 61.66
C GLU A 307 42.71 -17.08 60.54
N SER A 308 43.53 -17.09 59.49
CA SER A 308 43.30 -16.31 58.26
C SER A 308 42.94 -17.22 57.12
N TYR A 309 42.10 -16.71 56.23
CA TYR A 309 41.63 -17.42 55.05
C TYR A 309 41.79 -16.56 53.79
N ASN A 310 42.36 -17.10 52.70
CA ASN A 310 42.39 -16.43 51.40
C ASN A 310 41.14 -16.78 50.66
N ILE A 311 40.33 -15.75 50.34
CA ILE A 311 39.15 -15.96 49.49
C ILE A 311 39.62 -15.99 48.03
N ILE A 312 39.29 -17.04 47.30
CA ILE A 312 39.71 -17.25 45.91
C ILE A 312 38.44 -17.44 45.06
N PRO A 313 37.86 -16.33 44.55
CA PRO A 313 36.75 -16.37 43.63
C PRO A 313 37.20 -16.93 42.29
N VAL A 314 36.27 -17.59 41.57
CA VAL A 314 36.43 -17.95 40.15
C VAL A 314 35.59 -17.01 39.31
N TYR A 315 36.22 -16.12 38.57
CA TYR A 315 35.56 -15.18 37.67
C TYR A 315 35.41 -15.84 36.31
N SER A 316 34.25 -15.60 35.64
CA SER A 316 33.96 -16.15 34.29
C SER A 316 34.70 -15.41 33.17
N ILE A 317 35.35 -14.27 33.49
CA ILE A 317 36.15 -13.47 32.57
C ILE A 317 37.58 -13.28 33.12
N PRO A 318 38.56 -13.01 32.23
CA PRO A 318 39.92 -12.71 32.65
C PRO A 318 40.00 -11.50 33.57
N ASP A 319 40.96 -11.52 34.50
CA ASP A 319 41.16 -10.46 35.52
C ASP A 319 41.36 -9.06 34.92
N ASP A 320 42.02 -8.97 33.76
CA ASP A 320 42.26 -7.73 33.02
C ASP A 320 40.99 -7.13 32.40
N SER A 321 39.92 -7.90 32.27
CA SER A 321 38.60 -7.50 31.76
C SER A 321 37.67 -7.02 32.89
N ILE A 322 38.05 -7.17 34.13
CA ILE A 322 37.33 -6.66 35.32
C ILE A 322 37.65 -5.16 35.49
N GLN A 323 36.62 -4.32 35.60
CA GLN A 323 36.75 -2.90 35.84
C GLN A 323 36.83 -2.58 37.32
N SER A 324 36.00 -3.24 38.12
CA SER A 324 35.95 -2.99 39.56
C SER A 324 35.46 -4.23 40.32
N VAL A 325 35.91 -4.35 41.54
CA VAL A 325 35.48 -5.37 42.53
C VAL A 325 35.09 -4.65 43.79
N ASN A 326 34.04 -5.10 44.46
CA ASN A 326 33.63 -4.57 45.76
C ASN A 326 33.19 -5.73 46.67
N TRP A 327 33.83 -5.82 47.84
CA TRP A 327 33.51 -6.77 48.89
C TRP A 327 32.75 -6.10 50.03
N SER A 328 31.68 -6.72 50.48
CA SER A 328 30.87 -6.27 51.60
C SER A 328 30.52 -7.41 52.55
N PRO A 329 30.69 -7.22 53.86
CA PRO A 329 31.35 -6.09 54.53
C PRO A 329 32.86 -6.08 54.28
N SER A 330 33.51 -4.92 54.43
CA SER A 330 34.97 -4.77 54.30
C SER A 330 35.77 -5.12 55.55
N ILE A 331 35.09 -5.33 56.68
CA ILE A 331 35.74 -5.62 57.98
C ILE A 331 36.49 -6.94 57.94
N HIS A 332 37.69 -6.96 58.51
CA HIS A 332 38.60 -8.10 58.56
C HIS A 332 39.14 -8.56 57.18
N LEU A 333 38.86 -7.84 56.10
CA LEU A 333 39.47 -8.06 54.78
C LEU A 333 40.77 -7.26 54.62
N SER A 334 41.72 -7.83 53.88
CA SER A 334 42.99 -7.14 53.55
C SER A 334 42.73 -5.96 52.58
N CYS A 335 41.67 -6.06 51.74
CA CYS A 335 41.21 -5.05 50.80
C CYS A 335 39.74 -5.36 50.46
N SER A 336 38.97 -4.30 50.18
CA SER A 336 37.56 -4.42 49.76
C SER A 336 37.34 -4.28 48.24
N ASP A 337 38.41 -3.94 47.52
CA ASP A 337 38.41 -3.62 46.08
C ASP A 337 39.36 -4.50 45.24
N CYS A 338 39.93 -5.52 45.86
CA CYS A 338 40.87 -6.45 45.22
C CYS A 338 40.17 -7.77 44.79
N LEU A 339 40.80 -8.46 43.84
CA LEU A 339 40.27 -9.73 43.31
C LEU A 339 40.30 -10.86 44.34
N TYR A 340 41.37 -10.94 45.17
CA TYR A 340 41.64 -12.07 46.05
C TYR A 340 41.94 -11.59 47.46
N PRO A 341 40.94 -11.19 48.26
CA PRO A 341 41.18 -10.69 49.61
C PRO A 341 41.53 -11.79 50.56
N LYS A 342 42.30 -11.41 51.61
CA LYS A 342 42.59 -12.28 52.74
C LYS A 342 41.77 -11.82 53.95
N VAL A 343 41.03 -12.75 54.54
CA VAL A 343 40.34 -12.55 55.81
C VAL A 343 41.28 -12.82 56.97
N SER A 344 41.32 -11.95 58.00
CA SER A 344 42.14 -12.15 59.18
C SER A 344 41.50 -11.55 60.43
N GLY A 345 41.71 -12.18 61.62
CA GLY A 345 41.20 -11.65 62.87
C GLY A 345 39.69 -11.80 63.10
N LEU A 346 39.04 -12.70 62.37
CA LEU A 346 37.62 -12.97 62.58
C LEU A 346 37.37 -13.65 63.95
N ASN A 347 36.38 -13.14 64.66
CA ASN A 347 35.93 -13.69 65.93
C ASN A 347 34.44 -14.06 65.94
N THR A 348 33.72 -13.80 64.82
CA THR A 348 32.31 -14.11 64.58
C THR A 348 32.11 -14.63 63.19
N THR A 349 31.15 -15.50 62.99
CA THR A 349 30.74 -15.97 61.64
C THR A 349 30.29 -14.79 60.81
N THR A 350 30.92 -14.62 59.63
CA THR A 350 30.67 -13.46 58.74
C THR A 350 30.45 -13.95 57.33
N THR A 351 29.43 -13.39 56.66
CA THR A 351 29.18 -13.64 55.24
C THR A 351 29.71 -12.43 54.44
N TYR A 352 30.56 -12.71 53.47
CA TYR A 352 31.12 -11.72 52.55
C TYR A 352 30.47 -11.91 51.20
N VAL A 353 30.01 -10.79 50.64
CA VAL A 353 29.46 -10.72 49.25
C VAL A 353 30.49 -10.03 48.38
N VAL A 354 30.85 -10.64 47.28
CA VAL A 354 31.61 -9.98 46.21
C VAL A 354 30.67 -9.53 45.13
N THR A 355 30.86 -8.31 44.63
CA THR A 355 30.25 -7.84 43.38
C THR A 355 31.37 -7.32 42.49
N TYR A 356 31.46 -7.85 41.27
CA TYR A 356 32.40 -7.30 40.30
C TYR A 356 31.66 -6.74 39.07
N THR A 357 32.29 -5.78 38.43
CA THR A 357 31.76 -5.14 37.23
C THR A 357 32.82 -5.22 36.13
N ASN A 358 32.41 -5.64 34.92
CA ASN A 358 33.28 -5.67 33.76
C ASN A 358 33.40 -4.28 33.08
N LYS A 359 34.26 -4.16 32.08
CA LYS A 359 34.45 -2.92 31.29
C LYS A 359 33.21 -2.46 30.53
N ASN A 360 32.24 -3.34 30.29
CA ASN A 360 30.96 -3.02 29.64
C ASN A 360 29.90 -2.50 30.65
N GLY A 361 30.18 -2.52 31.95
CA GLY A 361 29.28 -2.09 33.02
C GLY A 361 28.39 -3.23 33.55
N CYS A 362 28.55 -4.46 33.09
CA CYS A 362 27.80 -5.59 33.63
C CYS A 362 28.36 -6.06 34.95
N SER A 363 27.49 -6.41 35.90
CA SER A 363 27.86 -6.85 37.24
C SER A 363 27.38 -8.27 37.55
N ALA A 364 28.18 -8.99 38.35
CA ALA A 364 27.80 -10.25 38.91
C ALA A 364 28.23 -10.31 40.37
N SER A 365 27.54 -11.11 41.19
CA SER A 365 27.82 -11.21 42.63
C SER A 365 27.61 -12.67 43.11
N ASP A 366 28.40 -13.00 44.15
CA ASP A 366 28.26 -14.25 44.91
C ASP A 366 28.71 -14.01 46.35
N GLN A 367 28.52 -15.00 47.21
CA GLN A 367 28.81 -14.84 48.64
C GLN A 367 29.50 -16.08 49.23
N ILE A 368 30.31 -15.86 50.25
CA ILE A 368 30.93 -16.90 51.08
C ILE A 368 30.65 -16.63 52.56
N THR A 369 30.25 -17.66 53.28
CA THR A 369 30.11 -17.60 54.75
C THR A 369 31.32 -18.22 55.42
N ILE A 370 32.09 -17.39 56.17
CA ILE A 370 33.21 -17.85 56.96
C ILE A 370 32.74 -18.07 58.40
N SER A 371 32.60 -19.34 58.78
CA SER A 371 32.16 -19.75 60.11
C SER A 371 33.35 -19.85 61.05
N VAL A 372 33.33 -19.14 62.19
CA VAL A 372 34.38 -19.15 63.17
C VAL A 372 34.09 -20.17 64.25
N ILE A 373 34.98 -21.13 64.39
CA ILE A 373 34.95 -22.10 65.48
C ILE A 373 35.69 -21.48 66.65
N LYS A 374 34.96 -21.14 67.72
CA LYS A 374 35.52 -20.58 68.93
C LYS A 374 36.26 -21.64 69.72
N LYS A 375 37.45 -21.30 70.16
CA LYS A 375 38.19 -22.14 71.15
C LYS A 375 37.51 -22.01 72.50
N GLY A 376 36.85 -23.04 72.95
CA GLY A 376 36.17 -23.07 74.26
C GLY A 376 36.48 -24.29 75.02
N ILE A 377 36.68 -24.14 76.35
CA ILE A 377 36.70 -25.22 77.30
C ILE A 377 35.37 -25.17 78.04
N TRP A 378 34.66 -26.23 78.00
CA TRP A 378 33.43 -26.38 78.76
C TRP A 378 33.70 -27.36 79.89
N ILE A 379 33.38 -26.94 81.12
CA ILE A 379 33.50 -27.77 82.33
C ILE A 379 32.07 -28.06 82.76
N PRO A 380 31.71 -29.39 82.91
CA PRO A 380 30.39 -29.72 83.38
C PRO A 380 30.16 -29.17 84.81
N ASN A 381 28.95 -28.72 85.07
CA ASN A 381 28.56 -28.25 86.43
C ASN A 381 27.85 -29.33 87.25
N VAL A 382 27.67 -30.50 86.70
CA VAL A 382 27.10 -31.73 87.35
C VAL A 382 27.59 -32.98 86.61
N PHE A 383 27.79 -34.06 87.34
CA PHE A 383 28.01 -35.41 86.83
C PHE A 383 27.34 -36.41 87.79
N SER A 384 27.13 -37.66 87.36
CA SER A 384 26.36 -38.67 88.07
C SER A 384 27.14 -40.03 88.09
N PRO A 385 28.07 -40.23 89.03
CA PRO A 385 28.91 -41.42 89.07
C PRO A 385 28.10 -42.61 89.60
N ASN A 386 27.20 -43.20 88.81
CA ASN A 386 26.31 -44.31 89.17
C ASN A 386 26.65 -45.61 88.41
N GLY A 387 27.66 -45.54 87.50
CA GLY A 387 28.16 -46.71 86.78
C GLY A 387 27.32 -47.09 85.55
N ASP A 388 26.42 -46.18 85.07
CA ASP A 388 25.58 -46.38 83.89
C ASP A 388 26.27 -46.01 82.60
N GLN A 389 27.51 -45.56 82.63
CA GLN A 389 28.33 -45.06 81.51
C GLN A 389 27.87 -43.68 80.90
N VAL A 390 26.96 -42.99 81.56
CA VAL A 390 26.49 -41.72 81.16
C VAL A 390 26.85 -40.70 82.27
N ASN A 391 27.74 -39.73 81.95
CA ASN A 391 28.19 -38.68 82.84
C ASN A 391 28.83 -39.24 84.18
N ASP A 392 29.40 -40.38 84.13
CA ASP A 392 30.04 -41.03 85.31
C ASP A 392 31.34 -40.34 85.74
N HIS A 393 31.96 -39.56 84.81
CA HIS A 393 33.20 -38.84 85.03
C HIS A 393 33.07 -37.37 84.84
N PHE A 394 33.69 -36.58 85.70
CA PHE A 394 33.82 -35.16 85.60
C PHE A 394 35.12 -34.83 84.86
N TYR A 395 35.02 -34.27 83.59
CA TYR A 395 36.16 -33.97 82.75
C TYR A 395 35.88 -32.67 81.92
N PRO A 396 36.91 -31.92 81.52
CA PRO A 396 36.74 -30.78 80.64
C PRO A 396 36.48 -31.23 79.20
N VAL A 397 35.45 -30.64 78.59
CA VAL A 397 35.09 -30.87 77.17
C VAL A 397 35.61 -29.66 76.38
N LEU A 398 36.36 -29.94 75.34
CA LEU A 398 36.88 -28.93 74.44
C LEU A 398 36.14 -28.93 73.08
N SER A 399 35.84 -27.80 72.61
CA SER A 399 35.05 -27.65 71.38
C SER A 399 35.82 -27.92 70.09
N VAL A 400 37.11 -28.12 70.12
CA VAL A 400 37.98 -28.37 68.95
C VAL A 400 39.20 -29.19 69.34
N ASP A 401 39.72 -30.03 68.43
CA ASP A 401 41.00 -30.78 68.53
C ASP A 401 42.24 -29.83 68.54
N SER A 402 42.06 -28.58 69.01
CA SER A 402 43.13 -27.59 69.02
C SER A 402 44.04 -27.67 70.18
N TYR A 403 43.64 -28.37 71.18
CA TYR A 403 44.47 -28.59 72.38
C TYR A 403 44.87 -30.08 72.43
N LYS A 404 46.15 -30.29 72.34
CA LYS A 404 46.71 -31.69 72.35
C LYS A 404 46.76 -32.29 73.73
N GLU A 405 46.77 -31.47 74.78
CA GLU A 405 46.96 -31.90 76.12
C GLU A 405 46.40 -30.88 77.11
N ILE A 406 45.79 -31.37 78.17
CA ILE A 406 45.47 -30.60 79.38
C ILE A 406 46.63 -30.79 80.38
N LYS A 407 47.31 -29.70 80.74
CA LYS A 407 48.48 -29.78 81.66
C LYS A 407 48.11 -30.35 82.99
N SER A 408 47.06 -29.87 83.62
CA SER A 408 46.56 -30.37 84.88
C SER A 408 45.12 -29.96 85.13
N MET A 409 44.37 -30.86 85.80
CA MET A 409 43.07 -30.59 86.40
C MET A 409 43.09 -31.02 87.81
N SER A 410 42.75 -30.13 88.76
CA SER A 410 42.64 -30.35 90.19
C SER A 410 41.22 -30.05 90.66
N ILE A 411 40.66 -30.95 91.49
CA ILE A 411 39.33 -30.77 92.09
C ILE A 411 39.51 -30.74 93.58
N TYR A 412 38.93 -29.76 94.26
CA TYR A 412 39.04 -29.57 95.70
C TYR A 412 37.63 -29.61 96.32
N ASN A 413 37.58 -30.15 97.60
CA ASN A 413 36.34 -30.01 98.34
C ASN A 413 36.16 -28.56 98.88
N ARG A 414 35.05 -28.29 99.54
CA ARG A 414 34.72 -27.02 100.11
C ARG A 414 35.69 -26.52 101.23
N TRP A 415 36.47 -27.49 101.79
CA TRP A 415 37.45 -27.17 102.85
C TRP A 415 38.87 -26.98 102.35
N GLY A 416 39.08 -27.10 101.03
CA GLY A 416 40.36 -26.90 100.36
C GLY A 416 41.20 -28.21 100.18
N ASP A 417 40.72 -29.33 100.58
CA ASP A 417 41.44 -30.61 100.37
C ASP A 417 41.28 -31.05 98.89
N ARG A 418 42.42 -31.42 98.29
CA ARG A 418 42.44 -31.86 96.88
C ARG A 418 41.90 -33.30 96.76
N LEU A 419 40.76 -33.43 96.10
CA LEU A 419 40.09 -34.73 95.89
C LEU A 419 40.62 -35.47 94.65
N PHE A 420 41.08 -34.75 93.67
CA PHE A 420 41.55 -35.29 92.40
C PHE A 420 42.68 -34.40 91.84
N LEU A 421 43.66 -35.05 91.20
CA LEU A 421 44.71 -34.47 90.39
C LEU A 421 45.01 -35.41 89.25
N LYS A 422 44.92 -34.82 88.02
CA LYS A 422 45.35 -35.50 86.79
C LYS A 422 46.22 -34.48 86.04
N GLU A 423 47.37 -34.98 85.61
CA GLU A 423 48.35 -34.15 84.86
C GLU A 423 48.57 -34.82 83.47
N HIS A 424 48.86 -34.00 82.46
CA HIS A 424 49.25 -34.40 81.10
C HIS A 424 48.30 -35.42 80.47
N PHE A 425 47.03 -35.05 80.34
CA PHE A 425 45.98 -35.90 79.79
C PHE A 425 45.30 -35.38 78.55
N GLN A 426 44.70 -36.24 77.77
CA GLN A 426 44.01 -35.92 76.55
C GLN A 426 42.63 -35.27 76.85
N PRO A 427 42.30 -34.13 76.15
CA PRO A 427 40.95 -33.58 76.24
C PRO A 427 39.91 -34.52 75.66
N ASN A 428 38.67 -34.34 76.08
CA ASN A 428 37.50 -35.16 75.62
C ASN A 428 37.62 -36.65 75.92
N ASN A 429 38.55 -37.06 76.76
CA ASN A 429 38.70 -38.46 77.19
C ASN A 429 37.96 -38.68 78.53
N THR A 430 36.82 -39.34 78.47
CA THR A 430 35.97 -39.61 79.64
C THR A 430 36.69 -40.43 80.73
N LEU A 431 37.61 -41.33 80.33
CA LEU A 431 38.34 -42.19 81.22
C LEU A 431 39.45 -41.46 82.04
N GLU A 432 39.80 -40.25 81.61
CA GLU A 432 40.80 -39.42 82.26
C GLU A 432 40.15 -38.41 83.26
N GLY A 433 38.79 -38.40 83.31
CA GLY A 433 38.01 -37.55 84.21
C GLY A 433 37.97 -38.12 85.67
N TRP A 434 37.51 -37.26 86.59
CA TRP A 434 37.26 -37.63 87.95
C TRP A 434 35.97 -38.45 88.08
N ASP A 435 36.04 -39.60 88.73
CA ASP A 435 34.96 -40.60 88.98
C ASP A 435 34.12 -40.29 90.22
N GLY A 436 34.36 -39.18 90.92
CA GLY A 436 33.63 -38.80 92.12
C GLY A 436 34.19 -39.43 93.38
N THR A 437 35.26 -40.18 93.30
CA THR A 437 35.88 -40.84 94.46
C THR A 437 37.03 -40.03 95.03
N SER A 438 37.30 -40.17 96.34
CA SER A 438 38.49 -39.60 97.00
C SER A 438 39.23 -40.77 97.72
N GLY A 439 40.44 -41.09 97.21
CA GLY A 439 41.23 -42.15 97.74
C GLY A 439 40.64 -43.57 97.66
N GLY A 440 39.70 -43.81 96.60
CA GLY A 440 39.03 -45.04 96.38
C GLY A 440 37.72 -45.26 97.17
N LEU A 441 37.28 -44.23 97.86
CA LEU A 441 35.97 -44.20 98.55
C LEU A 441 35.04 -43.20 97.87
N LYS A 442 33.81 -43.62 97.50
CA LYS A 442 32.74 -42.78 96.96
C LYS A 442 32.15 -41.82 97.96
#